data_3d8dcc668adb8100ea43247123d469fb
#
_entry.id   3d8dcc668adb8100ea43247123d469fb
#
_cell.length_a   1.000
_cell.length_b   1.000
_cell.length_c   1.000
_cell.angle_alpha   90.00
_cell.angle_beta   90.00
_cell.angle_gamma   90.00
#
_symmetry.space_group_name_H-M   'P 1'
#
loop_
_entity.id
_entity.type
_entity.pdbx_description
1 polymer ?
#
loop_
_entity_poly.entity_id
_entity_poly.type
_entity_poly.pdbx_seq_one_letter_code
_entity_poly.pdbx_strand_id
1 'polypeptide(L)'
;IKRQNKDYGTGVTADEVIGSVTVPNYPEGKGTPNITVDSPEQLPNGNEAGTTNVGVTVTYPDGTTDHITVPVTIGEQSDNDAYEPQSNGVNKDYGTGVTTEDVINSVTVPNYPENKGDYTVTVDNPNELPNGNEAGTTNVGVTVTYPDGTTDHITVPVTIGEQADNDAYEPQSNGVNKDHGTGVTAEDIIGSVTIPNYPEGKEVPKVTIDDPSQLPDGSQSGTTNVGVTVTYPDGTTDHITVPVTIGEQPDNDAYEPQS
;
A
#
# COMPACT_ATOMS: atom_id res chain seq x y z
N ILE A 1 -34.85 39.62 -16.32
CA ILE A 1 -33.67 39.37 -15.51
C ILE A 1 -33.14 37.98 -15.86
N LYS A 2 -31.91 37.91 -16.33
CA LYS A 2 -31.24 36.63 -16.58
C LYS A 2 -30.55 36.17 -15.29
N ARG A 3 -30.73 34.88 -14.96
CA ARG A 3 -30.00 34.23 -13.86
C ARG A 3 -28.50 34.19 -14.21
N GLN A 4 -27.65 34.51 -13.27
CA GLN A 4 -26.20 34.34 -13.39
C GLN A 4 -25.80 32.99 -12.78
N ASN A 5 -25.16 32.13 -13.56
CA ASN A 5 -24.61 30.85 -13.13
C ASN A 5 -23.08 30.89 -13.26
N LYS A 6 -22.38 30.53 -12.22
CA LYS A 6 -20.93 30.44 -12.15
C LYS A 6 -20.50 29.07 -11.64
N ASP A 7 -19.38 28.62 -12.12
CA ASP A 7 -18.74 27.42 -11.59
C ASP A 7 -18.13 27.70 -10.21
N TYR A 8 -18.01 26.68 -9.40
CA TYR A 8 -17.32 26.78 -8.11
C TYR A 8 -15.90 27.36 -8.30
N GLY A 9 -15.46 28.18 -7.38
CA GLY A 9 -14.17 28.86 -7.45
C GLY A 9 -14.18 30.14 -8.31
N THR A 10 -15.29 30.48 -8.98
CA THR A 10 -15.40 31.69 -9.81
C THR A 10 -16.32 32.70 -9.16
N GLY A 11 -15.75 33.83 -8.73
CA GLY A 11 -16.51 34.95 -8.17
C GLY A 11 -17.33 35.68 -9.22
N VAL A 12 -18.31 36.46 -8.75
CA VAL A 12 -19.18 37.29 -9.59
C VAL A 12 -18.78 38.75 -9.48
N THR A 13 -18.73 39.42 -10.61
CA THR A 13 -18.43 40.85 -10.68
C THR A 13 -19.70 41.70 -10.75
N ALA A 14 -19.62 42.98 -10.33
CA ALA A 14 -20.72 43.94 -10.46
C ALA A 14 -21.14 44.12 -11.92
N ASP A 15 -20.19 44.19 -12.84
CA ASP A 15 -20.46 44.32 -14.28
C ASP A 15 -21.25 43.16 -14.86
N GLU A 16 -21.00 41.93 -14.41
CA GLU A 16 -21.76 40.74 -14.83
C GLU A 16 -23.21 40.80 -14.34
N VAL A 17 -23.41 41.23 -13.09
CA VAL A 17 -24.76 41.43 -12.53
C VAL A 17 -25.51 42.53 -13.29
N ILE A 18 -24.86 43.68 -13.48
CA ILE A 18 -25.40 44.81 -14.21
C ILE A 18 -25.76 44.42 -15.64
N GLY A 19 -24.88 43.71 -16.36
CA GLY A 19 -25.09 43.24 -17.73
C GLY A 19 -26.24 42.22 -17.87
N SER A 20 -26.71 41.59 -16.79
CA SER A 20 -27.87 40.69 -16.78
C SER A 20 -29.23 41.41 -16.69
N VAL A 21 -29.22 42.67 -16.31
CA VAL A 21 -30.44 43.49 -16.12
C VAL A 21 -30.79 44.21 -17.43
N THR A 22 -32.04 44.11 -17.80
CA THR A 22 -32.60 44.81 -18.94
C THR A 22 -33.86 45.56 -18.54
N VAL A 23 -34.11 46.74 -19.14
CA VAL A 23 -35.35 47.47 -18.99
C VAL A 23 -36.11 47.39 -20.35
N PRO A 24 -37.04 46.39 -20.50
CA PRO A 24 -37.71 46.16 -21.79
C PRO A 24 -38.58 47.36 -22.15
N ASN A 25 -38.64 47.65 -23.48
CA ASN A 25 -39.51 48.70 -24.07
C ASN A 25 -39.20 50.14 -23.52
N TYR A 26 -38.03 50.34 -22.91
CA TYR A 26 -37.65 51.69 -22.50
C TYR A 26 -37.35 52.54 -23.73
N PRO A 27 -38.00 53.74 -23.87
CA PRO A 27 -37.87 54.54 -25.07
C PRO A 27 -36.49 55.16 -25.24
N GLU A 28 -35.87 55.02 -26.43
CA GLU A 28 -34.54 55.57 -26.75
C GLU A 28 -34.42 57.10 -26.49
N GLY A 29 -35.49 57.84 -26.64
CA GLY A 29 -35.49 59.31 -26.46
C GLY A 29 -35.48 59.77 -25.01
N LYS A 30 -35.60 58.93 -24.01
CA LYS A 30 -35.64 59.27 -22.60
C LYS A 30 -34.27 59.19 -21.90
N GLY A 31 -33.18 58.88 -22.62
CA GLY A 31 -31.85 58.64 -22.05
C GLY A 31 -31.66 57.18 -21.57
N THR A 32 -30.51 56.90 -21.00
CA THR A 32 -30.17 55.53 -20.57
C THR A 32 -30.32 55.40 -19.04
N PRO A 33 -31.08 54.41 -18.55
CA PRO A 33 -31.14 54.12 -17.14
C PRO A 33 -29.75 53.68 -16.61
N ASN A 34 -29.40 54.16 -15.39
CA ASN A 34 -28.19 53.76 -14.68
C ASN A 34 -28.51 52.56 -13.77
N ILE A 35 -27.70 51.49 -13.86
CA ILE A 35 -27.88 50.30 -13.09
C ILE A 35 -26.69 50.12 -12.13
N THR A 36 -26.97 49.92 -10.85
CA THR A 36 -25.96 49.76 -9.81
C THR A 36 -26.26 48.60 -8.92
N VAL A 37 -25.22 47.86 -8.50
CA VAL A 37 -25.32 46.82 -7.47
C VAL A 37 -25.38 47.51 -6.10
N ASP A 38 -26.34 47.15 -5.24
CA ASP A 38 -26.58 47.83 -3.97
C ASP A 38 -25.42 47.62 -2.96
N SER A 39 -24.89 46.40 -2.92
CA SER A 39 -23.79 45.99 -2.02
C SER A 39 -22.70 45.20 -2.77
N PRO A 40 -21.80 45.86 -3.52
CA PRO A 40 -20.78 45.14 -4.30
C PRO A 40 -19.83 44.29 -3.48
N GLU A 41 -19.63 44.65 -2.19
CA GLU A 41 -18.81 43.90 -1.23
C GLU A 41 -19.43 42.56 -0.79
N GLN A 42 -20.75 42.36 -1.05
CA GLN A 42 -21.48 41.14 -0.71
C GLN A 42 -21.69 40.20 -1.92
N LEU A 43 -21.07 40.51 -3.05
CA LEU A 43 -21.11 39.64 -4.22
C LEU A 43 -20.47 38.26 -3.90
N PRO A 44 -21.06 37.16 -4.35
CA PRO A 44 -20.48 35.85 -4.16
C PRO A 44 -19.06 35.74 -4.70
N ASN A 45 -18.13 35.30 -3.87
CA ASN A 45 -16.72 35.11 -4.22
C ASN A 45 -16.45 33.78 -4.96
N GLY A 46 -17.46 32.91 -5.09
CA GLY A 46 -17.38 31.63 -5.76
C GLY A 46 -17.01 30.45 -4.86
N ASN A 47 -16.65 30.67 -3.60
CA ASN A 47 -16.16 29.63 -2.69
C ASN A 47 -17.28 28.91 -1.89
N GLU A 48 -18.50 29.32 -2.08
CA GLU A 48 -19.69 28.72 -1.46
C GLU A 48 -20.74 28.43 -2.55
N ALA A 49 -21.11 27.17 -2.70
CA ALA A 49 -22.17 26.76 -3.62
C ALA A 49 -23.53 27.23 -3.11
N GLY A 50 -24.39 27.59 -4.04
CA GLY A 50 -25.75 28.02 -3.72
C GLY A 50 -26.20 29.24 -4.50
N THR A 51 -27.43 29.71 -4.23
CA THR A 51 -28.01 30.87 -4.89
C THR A 51 -28.13 32.05 -3.92
N THR A 52 -27.54 33.16 -4.31
CA THR A 52 -27.63 34.46 -3.61
C THR A 52 -28.43 35.42 -4.45
N ASN A 53 -29.40 36.12 -3.86
CA ASN A 53 -30.15 37.18 -4.51
C ASN A 53 -29.42 38.54 -4.30
N VAL A 54 -28.83 39.04 -5.37
CA VAL A 54 -28.09 40.32 -5.37
C VAL A 54 -29.02 41.47 -5.63
N GLY A 55 -29.06 42.45 -4.71
CA GLY A 55 -29.85 43.68 -4.86
C GLY A 55 -29.26 44.61 -5.93
N VAL A 56 -30.12 45.16 -6.77
CA VAL A 56 -29.75 46.05 -7.85
C VAL A 56 -30.74 47.18 -7.91
N THR A 57 -30.23 48.41 -8.02
CA THR A 57 -31.03 49.61 -8.22
C THR A 57 -30.91 50.11 -9.65
N VAL A 58 -32.04 50.28 -10.31
CA VAL A 58 -32.17 50.96 -11.63
C VAL A 58 -32.62 52.37 -11.40
N THR A 59 -31.80 53.34 -11.78
CA THR A 59 -32.11 54.77 -11.68
C THR A 59 -32.41 55.32 -13.08
N TYR A 60 -33.60 55.82 -13.25
CA TYR A 60 -34.03 56.46 -14.49
C TYR A 60 -33.55 57.88 -14.62
N PRO A 61 -33.48 58.47 -15.88
CA PRO A 61 -33.07 59.83 -16.08
C PRO A 61 -33.93 60.90 -15.41
N ASP A 62 -35.16 60.57 -15.07
CA ASP A 62 -36.07 61.46 -14.32
C ASP A 62 -35.85 61.42 -12.79
N GLY A 63 -34.89 60.61 -12.31
CA GLY A 63 -34.51 60.47 -10.90
C GLY A 63 -35.33 59.43 -10.14
N THR A 64 -36.30 58.77 -10.76
CA THR A 64 -37.00 57.67 -10.12
C THR A 64 -36.17 56.39 -10.13
N THR A 65 -36.49 55.49 -9.22
CA THR A 65 -35.69 54.22 -9.05
C THR A 65 -36.60 53.01 -8.95
N ASP A 66 -36.11 51.87 -9.49
CA ASP A 66 -36.62 50.54 -9.22
C ASP A 66 -35.56 49.71 -8.49
N HIS A 67 -36.01 48.90 -7.54
CA HIS A 67 -35.17 47.93 -6.83
C HIS A 67 -35.57 46.53 -7.24
N ILE A 68 -34.62 45.79 -7.73
CA ILE A 68 -34.81 44.41 -8.16
C ILE A 68 -33.74 43.49 -7.54
N THR A 69 -33.92 42.19 -7.65
CA THR A 69 -32.90 41.24 -7.31
C THR A 69 -32.48 40.37 -8.48
N VAL A 70 -31.19 40.11 -8.60
CA VAL A 70 -30.62 39.20 -9.58
C VAL A 70 -30.18 37.92 -8.87
N PRO A 71 -30.75 36.74 -9.20
CA PRO A 71 -30.30 35.48 -8.62
C PRO A 71 -28.97 35.09 -9.25
N VAL A 72 -27.96 34.91 -8.40
CA VAL A 72 -26.61 34.43 -8.73
C VAL A 72 -26.43 33.07 -8.12
N THR A 73 -26.16 32.05 -8.95
CA THR A 73 -25.93 30.68 -8.51
C THR A 73 -24.47 30.30 -8.72
N ILE A 74 -23.80 29.89 -7.65
CA ILE A 74 -22.51 29.26 -7.69
C ILE A 74 -22.72 27.73 -7.66
N GLY A 75 -22.15 27.02 -8.62
CA GLY A 75 -22.21 25.55 -8.71
C GLY A 75 -21.50 24.87 -7.53
N GLU A 76 -21.75 23.58 -7.36
CA GLU A 76 -21.06 22.78 -6.36
C GLU A 76 -19.60 22.54 -6.77
N GLN A 77 -18.72 22.41 -5.79
CA GLN A 77 -17.36 21.94 -5.99
C GLN A 77 -17.41 20.48 -6.46
N SER A 78 -16.58 20.14 -7.46
CA SER A 78 -16.44 18.75 -7.90
C SER A 78 -15.89 17.86 -6.78
N ASP A 79 -16.31 16.61 -6.75
CA ASP A 79 -15.94 15.71 -5.65
C ASP A 79 -14.44 15.42 -5.63
N ASN A 80 -13.80 15.29 -6.79
CA ASN A 80 -12.35 15.09 -6.86
C ASN A 80 -11.52 16.28 -6.36
N ASP A 81 -12.09 17.50 -6.40
CA ASP A 81 -11.42 18.68 -5.83
C ASP A 81 -11.73 18.88 -4.34
N ALA A 82 -12.85 18.31 -3.87
CA ALA A 82 -13.32 18.47 -2.50
C ALA A 82 -12.81 17.40 -1.55
N TYR A 83 -12.50 16.22 -2.05
CA TYR A 83 -12.11 15.04 -1.25
C TYR A 83 -10.83 14.41 -1.76
N GLU A 84 -10.01 13.89 -0.83
CA GLU A 84 -8.72 13.26 -1.12
C GLU A 84 -8.75 11.79 -0.70
N PRO A 85 -8.74 10.85 -1.63
CA PRO A 85 -8.63 9.43 -1.31
C PRO A 85 -7.30 9.09 -0.64
N GLN A 86 -7.33 8.17 0.30
CA GLN A 86 -6.18 7.68 1.03
C GLN A 86 -6.14 6.16 1.04
N SER A 87 -4.95 5.59 1.19
CA SER A 87 -4.77 4.16 1.39
C SER A 87 -3.82 3.88 2.56
N ASN A 88 -4.14 2.86 3.34
CA ASN A 88 -3.26 2.32 4.38
C ASN A 88 -2.25 1.31 3.82
N GLY A 89 -2.29 1.04 2.52
CA GLY A 89 -1.50 0.00 1.87
C GLY A 89 -2.02 -1.42 2.14
N VAL A 90 -1.38 -2.39 1.50
CA VAL A 90 -1.67 -3.82 1.67
C VAL A 90 -0.38 -4.53 2.03
N ASN A 91 -0.40 -5.34 3.09
CA ASN A 91 0.71 -6.18 3.49
C ASN A 91 0.29 -7.65 3.44
N LYS A 92 1.06 -8.48 2.77
CA LYS A 92 0.86 -9.92 2.66
C LYS A 92 2.15 -10.66 3.01
N ASP A 93 2.00 -11.86 3.57
CA ASP A 93 3.11 -12.77 3.79
C ASP A 93 3.60 -13.34 2.46
N TYR A 94 4.88 -13.72 2.41
CA TYR A 94 5.44 -14.43 1.26
C TYR A 94 4.59 -15.66 0.91
N GLY A 95 4.41 -15.90 -0.36
CA GLY A 95 3.57 -16.99 -0.87
C GLY A 95 2.07 -16.67 -0.96
N THR A 96 1.63 -15.47 -0.50
CA THR A 96 0.23 -15.05 -0.54
C THR A 96 0.03 -13.98 -1.60
N GLY A 97 -0.74 -14.30 -2.64
CA GLY A 97 -1.08 -13.36 -3.70
C GLY A 97 -2.03 -12.26 -3.23
N VAL A 98 -1.99 -11.13 -3.91
CA VAL A 98 -2.83 -9.96 -3.65
C VAL A 98 -4.04 -9.97 -4.55
N THR A 99 -5.21 -9.75 -3.98
CA THR A 99 -6.47 -9.66 -4.72
C THR A 99 -6.88 -8.20 -4.97
N THR A 100 -7.75 -7.99 -5.96
CA THR A 100 -8.34 -6.66 -6.20
C THR A 100 -9.10 -6.17 -4.97
N GLU A 101 -9.78 -7.05 -4.24
CA GLU A 101 -10.50 -6.70 -3.01
C GLU A 101 -9.58 -6.23 -1.89
N ASP A 102 -8.40 -6.82 -1.74
CA ASP A 102 -7.39 -6.35 -0.78
C ASP A 102 -7.02 -4.89 -1.03
N VAL A 103 -6.80 -4.55 -2.31
CA VAL A 103 -6.42 -3.20 -2.72
C VAL A 103 -7.59 -2.23 -2.55
N ILE A 104 -8.79 -2.58 -3.03
CA ILE A 104 -10.00 -1.76 -2.92
C ILE A 104 -10.32 -1.45 -1.46
N ASN A 105 -10.29 -2.46 -0.58
CA ASN A 105 -10.60 -2.31 0.85
C ASN A 105 -9.57 -1.47 1.62
N SER A 106 -8.37 -1.28 1.07
CA SER A 106 -7.34 -0.41 1.65
C SER A 106 -7.56 1.08 1.39
N VAL A 107 -8.47 1.42 0.46
CA VAL A 107 -8.74 2.80 0.03
C VAL A 107 -9.94 3.36 0.77
N THR A 108 -9.79 4.57 1.28
CA THR A 108 -10.86 5.34 1.92
C THR A 108 -10.88 6.76 1.39
N VAL A 109 -12.04 7.40 1.41
CA VAL A 109 -12.20 8.82 1.13
C VAL A 109 -12.68 9.50 2.42
N PRO A 110 -11.77 10.10 3.20
CA PRO A 110 -12.12 10.72 4.47
C PRO A 110 -13.16 11.84 4.30
N ASN A 111 -14.10 11.90 5.25
CA ASN A 111 -15.16 12.92 5.31
C ASN A 111 -16.11 12.93 4.09
N TYR A 112 -16.10 11.91 3.25
CA TYR A 112 -17.05 11.82 2.14
C TYR A 112 -18.48 11.62 2.68
N PRO A 113 -19.44 12.50 2.32
CA PRO A 113 -20.77 12.47 2.91
C PRO A 113 -21.63 11.33 2.35
N GLU A 114 -22.32 10.60 3.22
CA GLU A 114 -23.23 9.51 2.83
C GLU A 114 -24.37 9.96 1.89
N ASN A 115 -24.82 11.22 1.99
CA ASN A 115 -25.93 11.75 1.18
C ASN A 115 -25.54 12.08 -0.26
N LYS A 116 -24.27 12.00 -0.64
CA LYS A 116 -23.80 12.19 -2.03
C LYS A 116 -23.86 10.91 -2.86
N GLY A 117 -24.14 9.76 -2.26
CA GLY A 117 -24.07 8.45 -2.88
C GLY A 117 -22.71 7.79 -2.72
N ASP A 118 -22.57 6.55 -3.20
CA ASP A 118 -21.35 5.79 -3.03
C ASP A 118 -20.35 6.08 -4.16
N TYR A 119 -19.08 6.32 -3.77
CA TYR A 119 -17.97 6.31 -4.73
C TYR A 119 -17.57 4.87 -5.05
N THR A 120 -16.94 4.64 -6.18
CA THR A 120 -16.40 3.34 -6.57
C THR A 120 -14.88 3.38 -6.65
N VAL A 121 -14.25 2.27 -6.27
CA VAL A 121 -12.78 2.10 -6.32
C VAL A 121 -12.46 0.97 -7.29
N THR A 122 -11.59 1.22 -8.25
CA THR A 122 -11.17 0.21 -9.23
C THR A 122 -9.65 0.13 -9.32
N VAL A 123 -9.13 -1.09 -9.44
CA VAL A 123 -7.70 -1.31 -9.71
C VAL A 123 -7.45 -1.13 -11.20
N ASP A 124 -6.48 -0.28 -11.56
CA ASP A 124 -6.23 0.09 -12.97
C ASP A 124 -5.75 -1.11 -13.80
N ASN A 125 -4.82 -1.91 -13.25
CA ASN A 125 -4.27 -3.11 -13.90
C ASN A 125 -4.35 -4.34 -12.96
N PRO A 126 -5.49 -5.04 -12.90
CA PRO A 126 -5.62 -6.22 -12.02
C PRO A 126 -4.66 -7.37 -12.34
N ASN A 127 -4.18 -7.45 -13.58
CA ASN A 127 -3.23 -8.50 -14.01
C ASN A 127 -1.78 -8.27 -13.51
N GLU A 128 -1.49 -7.06 -13.01
CA GLU A 128 -0.16 -6.69 -12.48
C GLU A 128 -0.08 -6.78 -10.95
N LEU A 129 -1.12 -7.30 -10.31
CA LEU A 129 -1.11 -7.50 -8.85
C LEU A 129 -0.04 -8.54 -8.48
N PRO A 130 0.73 -8.29 -7.39
CA PRO A 130 1.73 -9.23 -6.91
C PRO A 130 1.15 -10.61 -6.61
N ASN A 131 1.80 -11.66 -7.13
CA ASN A 131 1.39 -13.06 -6.89
C ASN A 131 1.88 -13.63 -5.54
N GLY A 132 2.67 -12.86 -4.79
CA GLY A 132 3.22 -13.23 -3.49
C GLY A 132 4.57 -13.94 -3.53
N ASN A 133 5.11 -14.26 -4.69
CA ASN A 133 6.34 -15.06 -4.82
C ASN A 133 7.64 -14.22 -4.87
N GLU A 134 7.50 -12.91 -4.80
CA GLU A 134 8.62 -11.97 -4.75
C GLU A 134 8.40 -10.98 -3.61
N ALA A 135 9.35 -10.93 -2.67
CA ALA A 135 9.33 -9.99 -1.58
C ALA A 135 9.60 -8.56 -2.06
N GLY A 136 8.98 -7.60 -1.44
CA GLY A 136 9.17 -6.18 -1.77
C GLY A 136 7.88 -5.40 -1.88
N THR A 137 7.98 -4.13 -2.22
CA THR A 137 6.83 -3.22 -2.35
C THR A 137 6.60 -2.83 -3.80
N THR A 138 5.37 -3.01 -4.24
CA THR A 138 4.86 -2.59 -5.56
C THR A 138 3.78 -1.53 -5.37
N ASN A 139 3.83 -0.44 -6.13
CA ASN A 139 2.78 0.58 -6.14
C ASN A 139 1.71 0.21 -7.19
N VAL A 140 0.49 -0.02 -6.72
CA VAL A 140 -0.66 -0.40 -7.56
C VAL A 140 -1.51 0.83 -7.82
N GLY A 141 -1.75 1.15 -9.10
CA GLY A 141 -2.62 2.24 -9.53
C GLY A 141 -4.10 1.93 -9.26
N VAL A 142 -4.81 2.91 -8.74
CA VAL A 142 -6.24 2.81 -8.38
C VAL A 142 -6.96 4.08 -8.80
N THR A 143 -8.14 3.91 -9.38
CA THR A 143 -9.06 5.00 -9.72
C THR A 143 -10.25 5.00 -8.78
N VAL A 144 -10.50 6.14 -8.14
CA VAL A 144 -11.72 6.43 -7.39
C VAL A 144 -12.65 7.24 -8.29
N THR A 145 -13.87 6.76 -8.48
CA THR A 145 -14.89 7.45 -9.29
C THR A 145 -16.04 7.88 -8.41
N TYR A 146 -16.33 9.17 -8.42
CA TYR A 146 -17.40 9.76 -7.63
C TYR A 146 -18.75 9.79 -8.37
N PRO A 147 -19.88 9.93 -7.63
CA PRO A 147 -21.20 10.00 -8.23
C PRO A 147 -21.41 11.18 -9.20
N ASP A 148 -20.67 12.27 -9.05
CA ASP A 148 -20.70 13.42 -9.97
C ASP A 148 -19.96 13.16 -11.30
N GLY A 149 -19.31 11.98 -11.42
CA GLY A 149 -18.56 11.55 -12.60
C GLY A 149 -17.08 11.95 -12.59
N THR A 150 -16.63 12.70 -11.59
CA THR A 150 -15.20 13.05 -11.43
C THR A 150 -14.41 11.88 -10.87
N THR A 151 -13.10 11.91 -11.06
CA THR A 151 -12.20 10.80 -10.64
C THR A 151 -10.93 11.31 -9.99
N ASP A 152 -10.42 10.51 -9.06
CA ASP A 152 -9.06 10.62 -8.53
C ASP A 152 -8.25 9.37 -8.88
N HIS A 153 -6.96 9.56 -9.07
CA HIS A 153 -6.00 8.50 -9.28
C HIS A 153 -4.98 8.50 -8.14
N ILE A 154 -4.91 7.39 -7.42
CA ILE A 154 -3.93 7.22 -6.34
C ILE A 154 -3.12 5.94 -6.57
N THR A 155 -2.05 5.79 -5.82
CA THR A 155 -1.30 4.54 -5.75
C THR A 155 -1.43 3.91 -4.36
N VAL A 156 -1.62 2.60 -4.33
CA VAL A 156 -1.67 1.79 -3.12
C VAL A 156 -0.35 1.02 -3.02
N PRO A 157 0.46 1.24 -1.97
CA PRO A 157 1.66 0.44 -1.75
C PRO A 157 1.24 -0.96 -1.28
N VAL A 158 1.70 -1.97 -2.01
CA VAL A 158 1.48 -3.38 -1.73
C VAL A 158 2.82 -4.02 -1.39
N THR A 159 2.97 -4.52 -0.17
CA THR A 159 4.20 -5.12 0.32
C THR A 159 4.02 -6.61 0.54
N ILE A 160 4.87 -7.41 -0.11
CA ILE A 160 5.03 -8.85 0.15
C ILE A 160 6.23 -9.02 1.08
N GLY A 161 6.03 -9.72 2.19
CA GLY A 161 7.07 -10.02 3.16
C GLY A 161 8.17 -10.92 2.60
N GLU A 162 9.29 -11.00 3.29
CA GLU A 162 10.40 -11.89 2.97
C GLU A 162 9.98 -13.36 3.15
N GLN A 163 10.53 -14.25 2.31
CA GLN A 163 10.41 -15.69 2.54
C GLN A 163 11.20 -16.08 3.78
N ALA A 164 10.63 -16.92 4.64
CA ALA A 164 11.34 -17.46 5.81
C ALA A 164 12.57 -18.25 5.38
N ASP A 165 13.68 -18.11 6.12
CA ASP A 165 14.94 -18.73 5.74
C ASP A 165 14.86 -20.26 5.73
N ASN A 166 14.11 -20.89 6.65
CA ASN A 166 13.90 -22.33 6.65
C ASN A 166 13.09 -22.87 5.47
N ASP A 167 12.27 -22.00 4.83
CA ASP A 167 11.55 -22.35 3.60
C ASP A 167 12.38 -22.05 2.34
N ALA A 168 13.34 -21.14 2.45
CA ALA A 168 14.17 -20.70 1.33
C ALA A 168 15.43 -21.56 1.13
N TYR A 169 15.96 -22.15 2.20
CA TYR A 169 17.24 -22.85 2.23
C TYR A 169 17.10 -24.23 2.85
N GLU A 170 17.81 -25.21 2.28
CA GLU A 170 17.82 -26.60 2.75
C GLU A 170 19.21 -26.99 3.26
N PRO A 171 19.43 -27.13 4.59
CA PRO A 171 20.69 -27.60 5.13
C PRO A 171 20.99 -29.03 4.70
N GLN A 172 22.26 -29.31 4.45
CA GLN A 172 22.75 -30.63 4.03
C GLN A 172 23.98 -31.02 4.86
N SER A 173 24.23 -32.33 5.01
CA SER A 173 25.45 -32.84 5.56
C SER A 173 26.06 -33.93 4.69
N ASN A 174 27.37 -33.92 4.55
CA ASN A 174 28.14 -35.00 3.91
C ASN A 174 28.43 -36.16 4.86
N GLY A 175 27.95 -36.05 6.11
CA GLY A 175 28.27 -37.03 7.15
C GLY A 175 29.68 -36.91 7.72
N VAL A 176 29.95 -37.66 8.75
CA VAL A 176 31.24 -37.75 9.43
C VAL A 176 31.71 -39.18 9.44
N ASN A 177 32.97 -39.42 9.01
CA ASN A 177 33.61 -40.72 9.08
C ASN A 177 34.84 -40.67 10.00
N LYS A 178 34.94 -41.59 10.95
CA LYS A 178 36.05 -41.72 11.87
C LYS A 178 36.54 -43.15 11.89
N ASP A 179 37.82 -43.33 12.17
CA ASP A 179 38.40 -44.67 12.40
C ASP A 179 37.98 -45.21 13.77
N HIS A 180 37.95 -46.51 13.90
CA HIS A 180 37.71 -47.18 15.20
C HIS A 180 38.67 -46.63 16.27
N GLY A 181 38.17 -46.37 17.47
CA GLY A 181 38.90 -45.79 18.58
C GLY A 181 39.00 -44.26 18.56
N THR A 182 38.42 -43.60 17.56
CA THR A 182 38.41 -42.14 17.44
C THR A 182 37.01 -41.60 17.72
N GLY A 183 36.87 -40.84 18.83
CA GLY A 183 35.60 -40.19 19.18
C GLY A 183 35.23 -39.05 18.24
N VAL A 184 33.94 -38.76 18.18
CA VAL A 184 33.36 -37.69 17.35
C VAL A 184 33.15 -36.45 18.20
N THR A 185 33.62 -35.32 17.73
CA THR A 185 33.44 -34.02 18.39
C THR A 185 32.26 -33.24 17.85
N ALA A 186 31.77 -32.27 18.63
CA ALA A 186 30.73 -31.34 18.15
C ALA A 186 31.18 -30.58 16.90
N GLU A 187 32.47 -30.20 16.82
CA GLU A 187 33.03 -29.48 15.66
C GLU A 187 33.04 -30.34 14.40
N ASP A 188 33.26 -31.64 14.51
CA ASP A 188 33.15 -32.58 13.36
C ASP A 188 31.74 -32.56 12.77
N ILE A 189 30.72 -32.60 13.63
CA ILE A 189 29.30 -32.57 13.19
C ILE A 189 28.95 -31.23 12.59
N ILE A 190 29.21 -30.12 13.31
CA ILE A 190 28.90 -28.76 12.85
C ILE A 190 29.62 -28.46 11.54
N GLY A 191 30.90 -28.84 11.42
CA GLY A 191 31.69 -28.62 10.21
C GLY A 191 31.23 -29.44 8.97
N SER A 192 30.44 -30.51 9.21
CA SER A 192 29.88 -31.34 8.14
C SER A 192 28.59 -30.76 7.52
N VAL A 193 27.95 -29.77 8.21
CA VAL A 193 26.70 -29.15 7.77
C VAL A 193 26.99 -27.99 6.83
N THR A 194 26.31 -27.96 5.71
CA THR A 194 26.36 -26.86 4.73
C THR A 194 24.95 -26.39 4.42
N ILE A 195 24.81 -25.11 4.07
CA ILE A 195 23.53 -24.54 3.64
C ILE A 195 23.76 -23.99 2.22
N PRO A 196 23.44 -24.77 1.20
CA PRO A 196 23.68 -24.36 -0.19
C PRO A 196 22.94 -23.07 -0.54
N ASN A 197 23.60 -22.20 -1.32
CA ASN A 197 23.07 -20.93 -1.81
C ASN A 197 22.68 -19.91 -0.71
N TYR A 198 23.08 -20.15 0.54
CA TYR A 198 22.85 -19.16 1.60
C TYR A 198 23.71 -17.92 1.32
N PRO A 199 23.11 -16.68 1.32
CA PRO A 199 23.81 -15.48 0.89
C PRO A 199 24.95 -15.07 1.84
N GLU A 200 26.12 -14.75 1.28
CA GLU A 200 27.29 -14.27 2.04
C GLU A 200 27.02 -12.96 2.82
N GLY A 201 26.03 -12.16 2.41
CA GLY A 201 25.68 -10.90 3.07
C GLY A 201 24.71 -11.03 4.26
N LYS A 202 24.13 -12.21 4.47
CA LYS A 202 23.31 -12.50 5.66
C LYS A 202 24.18 -12.95 6.82
N GLU A 203 23.71 -12.73 8.04
CA GLU A 203 24.35 -13.31 9.24
C GLU A 203 24.35 -14.84 9.15
N VAL A 204 25.46 -15.45 9.56
CA VAL A 204 25.67 -16.91 9.46
C VAL A 204 24.69 -17.65 10.38
N PRO A 205 23.95 -18.65 9.86
CA PRO A 205 23.10 -19.50 10.69
C PRO A 205 23.87 -20.25 11.76
N LYS A 206 23.25 -20.45 12.92
CA LYS A 206 23.84 -21.18 14.03
C LYS A 206 23.46 -22.66 13.93
N VAL A 207 24.46 -23.55 13.96
CA VAL A 207 24.30 -25.00 13.97
C VAL A 207 24.50 -25.54 15.37
N THR A 208 23.56 -26.29 15.92
CA THR A 208 23.64 -26.89 17.26
C THR A 208 23.28 -28.39 17.21
N ILE A 209 23.97 -29.18 18.02
CA ILE A 209 23.65 -30.62 18.20
C ILE A 209 22.52 -30.72 19.21
N ASP A 210 21.48 -31.50 18.85
CA ASP A 210 20.28 -31.63 19.70
C ASP A 210 20.58 -32.34 21.02
N ASP A 211 21.39 -33.42 20.98
CA ASP A 211 21.85 -34.13 22.18
C ASP A 211 23.34 -34.48 22.07
N PRO A 212 24.23 -33.64 22.63
CA PRO A 212 25.68 -33.91 22.62
C PRO A 212 26.11 -35.17 23.34
N SER A 213 25.26 -35.74 24.23
CA SER A 213 25.57 -36.98 24.95
C SER A 213 25.52 -38.21 24.08
N GLN A 214 24.87 -38.09 22.90
CA GLN A 214 24.74 -39.19 21.93
C GLN A 214 25.86 -39.22 20.86
N LEU A 215 26.86 -38.35 21.00
CA LEU A 215 28.01 -38.40 20.09
C LEU A 215 28.77 -39.68 20.27
N PRO A 216 29.11 -40.47 19.19
CA PRO A 216 29.87 -41.68 19.25
C PRO A 216 31.28 -41.45 19.84
N ASP A 217 31.67 -42.28 20.81
CA ASP A 217 33.00 -42.27 21.41
C ASP A 217 34.07 -43.01 20.56
N GLY A 218 33.66 -43.62 19.46
CA GLY A 218 34.54 -44.34 18.55
C GLY A 218 34.75 -45.82 18.92
N SER A 219 34.24 -46.29 20.07
CA SER A 219 34.45 -47.69 20.52
C SER A 219 33.57 -48.73 19.83
N GLN A 220 32.48 -48.31 19.17
CA GLN A 220 31.56 -49.13 18.47
C GLN A 220 31.55 -48.79 16.97
N SER A 221 31.87 -49.79 16.13
CA SER A 221 31.74 -49.60 14.66
C SER A 221 30.30 -49.58 14.21
N GLY A 222 30.03 -48.82 13.14
CA GLY A 222 28.69 -48.70 12.55
C GLY A 222 28.30 -47.22 12.34
N THR A 223 27.05 -47.00 11.90
CA THR A 223 26.53 -45.69 11.60
C THR A 223 25.48 -45.28 12.63
N THR A 224 25.64 -44.10 13.19
CA THR A 224 24.67 -43.43 14.08
C THR A 224 24.25 -42.10 13.47
N ASN A 225 22.96 -41.79 13.53
CA ASN A 225 22.40 -40.53 13.07
C ASN A 225 22.34 -39.53 14.25
N VAL A 226 23.03 -38.40 14.12
CA VAL A 226 23.05 -37.32 15.12
C VAL A 226 22.11 -36.22 14.69
N GLY A 227 21.15 -35.87 15.55
CA GLY A 227 20.21 -34.75 15.33
C GLY A 227 20.90 -33.40 15.47
N VAL A 228 20.60 -32.51 14.54
CA VAL A 228 21.18 -31.15 14.46
C VAL A 228 20.09 -30.15 14.12
N THR A 229 20.11 -29.03 14.85
CA THR A 229 19.25 -27.88 14.57
C THR A 229 20.06 -26.74 13.96
N VAL A 230 19.59 -26.24 12.82
CA VAL A 230 20.09 -25.02 12.18
C VAL A 230 19.12 -23.90 12.51
N THR A 231 19.63 -22.86 13.16
CA THR A 231 18.84 -21.65 13.51
C THR A 231 19.28 -20.48 12.65
N TYR A 232 18.36 -19.95 11.88
CA TYR A 232 18.60 -18.81 10.98
C TYR A 232 18.48 -17.47 11.72
N PRO A 233 19.07 -16.39 11.16
CA PRO A 233 18.98 -15.05 11.75
C PRO A 233 17.56 -14.50 11.90
N ASP A 234 16.61 -14.93 11.04
CA ASP A 234 15.18 -14.56 11.13
C ASP A 234 14.45 -15.30 12.27
N GLY A 235 15.14 -16.22 12.98
CA GLY A 235 14.60 -17.02 14.09
C GLY A 235 13.96 -18.34 13.66
N THR A 236 13.84 -18.62 12.36
CA THR A 236 13.34 -19.90 11.86
C THR A 236 14.39 -21.01 12.01
N THR A 237 13.96 -22.26 11.98
CA THR A 237 14.86 -23.41 12.22
C THR A 237 14.58 -24.55 11.26
N ASP A 238 15.66 -25.29 10.94
CA ASP A 238 15.61 -26.58 10.32
C ASP A 238 16.19 -27.66 11.22
N HIS A 239 15.67 -28.87 11.12
CA HIS A 239 16.17 -30.03 11.81
C HIS A 239 16.62 -31.06 10.79
N ILE A 240 17.91 -31.41 10.86
CA ILE A 240 18.49 -32.44 10.01
C ILE A 240 19.18 -33.52 10.84
N THR A 241 19.53 -34.62 10.22
CA THR A 241 20.38 -35.68 10.82
C THR A 241 21.71 -35.76 10.08
N VAL A 242 22.77 -35.87 10.85
CA VAL A 242 24.13 -36.07 10.32
C VAL A 242 24.49 -37.54 10.53
N PRO A 243 24.71 -38.34 9.47
CA PRO A 243 25.18 -39.73 9.61
C PRO A 243 26.67 -39.75 10.04
N VAL A 244 26.94 -40.41 11.11
CA VAL A 244 28.26 -40.59 11.66
C VAL A 244 28.66 -42.07 11.56
N THR A 245 29.71 -42.38 10.83
CA THR A 245 30.21 -43.73 10.65
C THR A 245 31.54 -43.96 11.31
N ILE A 246 31.61 -44.91 12.23
CA ILE A 246 32.85 -45.39 12.85
C ILE A 246 33.28 -46.65 12.12
N GLY A 247 34.49 -46.69 11.63
CA GLY A 247 35.09 -47.82 10.95
C GLY A 247 35.22 -49.08 11.83
N GLU A 248 35.45 -50.21 11.20
CA GLU A 248 35.69 -51.47 11.93
C GLU A 248 37.04 -51.47 12.62
N GLN A 249 37.15 -52.16 13.74
CA GLN A 249 38.41 -52.37 14.42
C GLN A 249 39.32 -53.19 13.52
N PRO A 250 40.58 -52.78 13.29
CA PRO A 250 41.53 -53.55 12.53
C PRO A 250 41.77 -54.92 13.14
N ASP A 251 41.91 -56.00 12.34
CA ASP A 251 42.08 -57.35 12.81
C ASP A 251 43.31 -57.56 13.72
N ASN A 252 44.40 -56.82 13.47
CA ASN A 252 45.61 -56.88 14.30
C ASN A 252 45.40 -56.31 15.71
N ASP A 253 44.39 -55.41 15.88
CA ASP A 253 44.03 -54.84 17.17
C ASP A 253 42.89 -55.62 17.87
N ALA A 254 42.10 -56.35 17.06
CA ALA A 254 40.97 -57.18 17.52
C ALA A 254 41.41 -58.58 17.96
N TYR A 255 42.47 -59.10 17.36
CA TYR A 255 42.91 -60.51 17.54
C TYR A 255 44.42 -60.55 17.79
N GLU A 256 44.81 -61.14 18.94
CA GLU A 256 46.22 -61.40 19.26
C GLU A 256 46.59 -62.85 18.86
N PRO A 257 47.70 -63.03 18.09
CA PRO A 257 48.20 -64.38 17.83
C PRO A 257 48.72 -65.03 19.10
N GLN A 258 48.30 -66.24 19.38
CA GLN A 258 48.81 -67.06 20.47
C GLN A 258 49.86 -68.05 19.97
N SER A 259 50.97 -68.20 20.70
CA SER A 259 52.06 -69.18 20.44
C SER A 259 51.87 -70.47 21.23
#